data_20612edf8639b383bee7985b7b4a413e
#
_entry.id   20612edf8639b383bee7985b7b4a413e
#
_cell.length_a   1.000
_cell.length_b   1.000
_cell.length_c   1.000
_cell.angle_alpha   90.00
_cell.angle_beta   90.00
_cell.angle_gamma   90.00
#
_symmetry.space_group_name_H-M   'P 1'
#
loop_
_entity.id
_entity.type
_entity.pdbx_description
1 polymer ?
#
loop_
_entity_poly.entity_id
_entity_poly.type
_entity_poly.pdbx_seq_one_letter_code
_entity_poly.pdbx_strand_id
1 'polypeptide(L)'
;PGPLCERVEEKSGGTCVYLSGSIGGLMTPDSRAENFYEVTRIGASVADLALKGLENPTASEKKAALGWRFEIIRIPVENSRYLLFLPALKFGHKIYDSAGRPVSGWKIFRLSLKHALRRLSAAERPWVESEVSLIDIGPARLLGIPGEIFPELVIGGYDGRFRAGHPLINPENPNPPDLKRAPKGPYLKDLLARPLKLVVGLANDEVGYLVPEYDFKVQPTLSMTP
;
A
#
# COMPACT_ATOMS: atom_id res chain seq x y z
N PRO A 1 -9.18 11.54 -8.73
CA PRO A 1 -8.07 12.49 -8.93
C PRO A 1 -8.40 13.63 -9.88
N GLY A 2 -9.12 13.37 -11.04
CA GLY A 2 -9.38 14.35 -12.10
C GLY A 2 -9.80 15.73 -11.57
N PRO A 3 -11.00 15.88 -10.94
CA PRO A 3 -11.46 17.18 -10.46
C PRO A 3 -10.53 17.86 -9.43
N LEU A 4 -9.71 17.06 -8.70
CA LEU A 4 -8.69 17.58 -7.81
C LEU A 4 -7.56 18.22 -8.60
N CYS A 5 -6.99 17.47 -9.56
CA CYS A 5 -5.86 17.95 -10.35
C CYS A 5 -6.27 19.17 -11.19
N GLU A 6 -7.40 19.12 -11.87
CA GLU A 6 -7.95 20.23 -12.66
C GLU A 6 -8.03 21.52 -11.82
N ARG A 7 -8.61 21.43 -10.61
CA ARG A 7 -8.77 22.59 -9.74
C ARG A 7 -7.42 23.13 -9.20
N VAL A 8 -6.47 22.24 -8.88
CA VAL A 8 -5.12 22.67 -8.45
C VAL A 8 -4.41 23.36 -9.60
N GLU A 9 -4.46 22.83 -10.82
CA GLU A 9 -3.84 23.38 -12.00
C GLU A 9 -4.43 24.73 -12.38
N GLU A 10 -5.75 24.86 -12.38
CA GLU A 10 -6.45 26.14 -12.63
C GLU A 10 -6.04 27.25 -11.66
N LYS A 11 -5.82 26.92 -10.40
CA LYS A 11 -5.50 27.90 -9.35
C LYS A 11 -4.02 28.20 -9.21
N SER A 12 -3.16 27.20 -9.42
CA SER A 12 -1.70 27.34 -9.25
C SER A 12 -0.96 27.70 -10.53
N GLY A 13 -1.55 27.42 -11.70
CA GLY A 13 -0.88 27.56 -13.01
C GLY A 13 0.20 26.50 -13.26
N GLY A 14 0.32 25.51 -12.37
CA GLY A 14 1.29 24.42 -12.49
C GLY A 14 0.68 23.13 -13.01
N THR A 15 1.45 22.06 -13.02
CA THR A 15 0.99 20.69 -13.28
C THR A 15 0.79 19.94 -11.97
N CYS A 16 -0.36 19.30 -11.81
CA CYS A 16 -0.69 18.51 -10.63
C CYS A 16 -0.40 17.03 -10.87
N VAL A 17 0.36 16.43 -9.96
CA VAL A 17 0.59 14.98 -9.92
C VAL A 17 -0.06 14.41 -8.66
N TYR A 18 -0.99 13.48 -8.85
CA TYR A 18 -1.63 12.76 -7.75
C TYR A 18 -0.91 11.44 -7.49
N LEU A 19 -0.54 11.21 -6.24
CA LEU A 19 0.02 9.95 -5.76
C LEU A 19 -0.87 9.37 -4.68
N SER A 20 -1.21 8.08 -4.79
CA SER A 20 -1.95 7.39 -3.75
C SER A 20 -1.08 7.21 -2.50
N GLY A 21 -1.66 7.47 -1.33
CA GLY A 21 -1.02 7.20 -0.06
C GLY A 21 -1.25 5.77 0.42
N SER A 22 -1.46 5.63 1.73
CA SER A 22 -1.78 4.35 2.37
C SER A 22 -3.27 4.06 2.18
N ILE A 23 -3.62 3.32 1.15
CA ILE A 23 -5.02 3.03 0.76
C ILE A 23 -5.49 1.63 1.15
N GLY A 24 -4.66 0.84 1.82
CA GLY A 24 -5.05 -0.46 2.35
C GLY A 24 -6.24 -0.37 3.31
N GLY A 25 -7.04 -1.43 3.39
CA GLY A 25 -8.25 -1.45 4.22
C GLY A 25 -9.50 -0.90 3.52
N LEU A 26 -9.53 -0.91 2.17
CA LEU A 26 -10.67 -0.41 1.39
C LEU A 26 -10.99 1.07 1.68
N MET A 27 -9.97 1.88 1.79
CA MET A 27 -10.10 3.32 2.06
C MET A 27 -10.93 4.00 0.97
N THR A 28 -12.03 4.62 1.36
CA THR A 28 -12.95 5.33 0.49
C THR A 28 -13.32 6.67 1.12
N PRO A 29 -13.55 7.72 0.33
CA PRO A 29 -14.03 8.99 0.89
C PRO A 29 -15.46 8.83 1.44
N ASP A 30 -15.79 9.64 2.43
CA ASP A 30 -17.16 9.76 2.94
C ASP A 30 -18.03 10.47 1.91
N SER A 31 -18.66 9.68 1.04
CA SER A 31 -19.52 10.17 -0.03
C SER A 31 -20.98 10.27 0.43
N ARG A 32 -21.64 11.38 0.06
CA ARG A 32 -23.07 11.64 0.38
C ARG A 32 -24.01 11.05 -0.64
N ALA A 33 -23.49 10.74 -1.84
CA ALA A 33 -24.25 10.20 -2.97
C ALA A 33 -23.34 9.49 -3.97
N GLU A 34 -23.89 8.57 -4.73
CA GLU A 34 -23.19 7.83 -5.80
C GLU A 34 -23.42 8.51 -7.15
N ASN A 35 -22.84 9.68 -7.37
CA ASN A 35 -22.95 10.43 -8.61
C ASN A 35 -21.71 11.29 -8.92
N PHE A 36 -21.60 11.78 -10.14
CA PHE A 36 -20.47 12.60 -10.59
C PHE A 36 -20.37 13.97 -9.89
N TYR A 37 -21.47 14.52 -9.41
CA TYR A 37 -21.43 15.75 -8.63
C TYR A 37 -20.64 15.55 -7.33
N GLU A 38 -20.86 14.43 -6.68
CA GLU A 38 -20.15 14.07 -5.46
C GLU A 38 -18.65 13.83 -5.71
N VAL A 39 -18.28 13.23 -6.83
CA VAL A 39 -16.87 13.09 -7.26
C VAL A 39 -16.22 14.46 -7.40
N THR A 40 -16.91 15.42 -8.04
CA THR A 40 -16.42 16.78 -8.22
C THR A 40 -16.30 17.51 -6.88
N ARG A 41 -17.31 17.38 -6.01
CA ARG A 41 -17.31 18.00 -4.67
C ARG A 41 -16.13 17.52 -3.82
N ILE A 42 -15.92 16.21 -3.76
CA ILE A 42 -14.82 15.61 -2.99
C ILE A 42 -13.47 16.07 -3.57
N GLY A 43 -13.30 15.97 -4.88
CA GLY A 43 -12.07 16.39 -5.57
C GLY A 43 -11.76 17.88 -5.32
N ALA A 44 -12.75 18.75 -5.43
CA ALA A 44 -12.59 20.18 -5.15
C ALA A 44 -12.23 20.45 -3.69
N SER A 45 -12.86 19.75 -2.75
CA SER A 45 -12.57 19.91 -1.32
C SER A 45 -11.12 19.54 -0.97
N VAL A 46 -10.61 18.45 -1.55
CA VAL A 46 -9.21 18.03 -1.36
C VAL A 46 -8.26 19.01 -2.05
N ALA A 47 -8.60 19.51 -3.23
CA ALA A 47 -7.82 20.52 -3.93
C ALA A 47 -7.69 21.82 -3.10
N ASP A 48 -8.79 22.29 -2.50
CA ASP A 48 -8.77 23.50 -1.65
C ASP A 48 -7.87 23.31 -0.42
N LEU A 49 -7.83 22.12 0.17
CA LEU A 49 -6.90 21.80 1.25
C LEU A 49 -5.44 21.82 0.77
N ALA A 50 -5.17 21.26 -0.41
CA ALA A 50 -3.83 21.28 -1.00
C ALA A 50 -3.35 22.73 -1.29
N LEU A 51 -4.22 23.53 -1.92
CA LEU A 51 -3.95 24.93 -2.24
C LEU A 51 -3.69 25.78 -0.98
N LYS A 52 -4.50 25.56 0.07
CA LYS A 52 -4.27 26.19 1.37
C LYS A 52 -2.91 25.84 1.97
N GLY A 53 -2.44 24.60 1.78
CA GLY A 53 -1.10 24.18 2.17
C GLY A 53 0.02 24.94 1.43
N LEU A 54 -0.22 25.38 0.19
CA LEU A 54 0.72 26.18 -0.60
C LEU A 54 0.79 27.65 -0.17
N GLU A 55 -0.24 28.16 0.48
CA GLU A 55 -0.24 29.55 1.00
C GLU A 55 0.77 29.74 2.14
N ASN A 56 1.00 28.68 2.95
CA ASN A 56 1.92 28.71 4.09
C ASN A 56 2.86 27.49 4.04
N PRO A 57 3.80 27.45 3.08
CA PRO A 57 4.69 26.33 2.93
C PRO A 57 5.65 26.20 4.12
N THR A 58 5.78 24.99 4.65
CA THR A 58 6.76 24.69 5.71
C THR A 58 8.19 24.63 5.23
N ALA A 59 8.39 24.47 3.91
CA ALA A 59 9.67 24.50 3.25
C ALA A 59 9.50 24.99 1.81
N SER A 60 10.45 25.77 1.32
CA SER A 60 10.51 26.23 -0.06
C SER A 60 11.97 26.27 -0.50
N GLU A 61 12.27 25.60 -1.59
CA GLU A 61 13.61 25.57 -2.17
C GLU A 61 13.56 25.89 -3.67
N LYS A 62 14.41 26.82 -4.11
CA LYS A 62 14.54 27.16 -5.54
C LYS A 62 15.27 26.07 -6.35
N LYS A 63 16.13 25.28 -5.68
CA LYS A 63 16.88 24.17 -6.27
C LYS A 63 16.86 23.01 -5.28
N ALA A 64 16.03 22.02 -5.55
CA ALA A 64 15.96 20.82 -4.75
C ALA A 64 17.02 19.81 -5.22
N ALA A 65 17.79 19.27 -4.27
CA ALA A 65 18.61 18.09 -4.54
C ALA A 65 17.70 16.87 -4.76
N LEU A 66 18.00 16.08 -5.77
CA LEU A 66 17.30 14.84 -6.06
C LEU A 66 18.14 13.65 -5.63
N GLY A 67 17.55 12.69 -4.96
CA GLY A 67 18.15 11.42 -4.61
C GLY A 67 17.18 10.28 -4.87
N TRP A 68 17.71 9.14 -5.26
CA TRP A 68 16.90 7.98 -5.51
C TRP A 68 17.64 6.70 -5.09
N ARG A 69 16.94 5.79 -4.46
CA ARG A 69 17.40 4.45 -4.07
C ARG A 69 16.25 3.48 -4.19
N PHE A 70 16.57 2.23 -4.46
CA PHE A 70 15.59 1.14 -4.40
C PHE A 70 16.26 -0.10 -3.81
N GLU A 71 15.43 -0.96 -3.26
CA GLU A 71 15.81 -2.26 -2.72
C GLU A 71 14.92 -3.33 -3.32
N ILE A 72 15.52 -4.34 -3.89
CA ILE A 72 14.79 -5.52 -4.36
C ILE A 72 14.45 -6.38 -3.16
N ILE A 73 13.17 -6.64 -3.01
CA ILE A 73 12.64 -7.51 -1.97
C ILE A 73 12.10 -8.80 -2.57
N ARG A 74 12.10 -9.87 -1.79
CA ARG A 74 11.47 -11.13 -2.16
C ARG A 74 10.47 -11.52 -1.10
N ILE A 75 9.25 -11.78 -1.54
CA ILE A 75 8.10 -12.05 -0.69
C ILE A 75 7.72 -13.52 -0.87
N PRO A 76 7.66 -14.33 0.19
CA PRO A 76 7.24 -15.73 0.06
C PRO A 76 5.76 -15.80 -0.32
N VAL A 77 5.43 -16.65 -1.27
CA VAL A 77 4.04 -16.90 -1.65
C VAL A 77 3.46 -17.93 -0.69
N GLU A 78 2.74 -17.48 0.33
CA GLU A 78 2.13 -18.34 1.35
C GLU A 78 0.62 -18.53 1.13
N ASN A 79 -0.03 -17.61 0.44
CA ASN A 79 -1.45 -17.68 0.17
C ASN A 79 -1.77 -18.86 -0.77
N SER A 80 -2.64 -19.74 -0.30
CA SER A 80 -3.08 -20.95 -1.00
C SER A 80 -3.63 -20.70 -2.39
N ARG A 81 -4.39 -19.62 -2.56
CA ARG A 81 -4.97 -19.24 -3.86
C ARG A 81 -3.89 -18.79 -4.84
N TYR A 82 -2.93 -18.00 -4.38
CA TYR A 82 -1.81 -17.57 -5.22
C TYR A 82 -0.92 -18.74 -5.63
N LEU A 83 -0.75 -19.73 -4.77
CA LEU A 83 -0.04 -20.96 -5.11
C LEU A 83 -0.77 -21.78 -6.18
N LEU A 84 -2.11 -21.81 -6.17
CA LEU A 84 -2.90 -22.45 -7.23
C LEU A 84 -2.78 -21.69 -8.57
N PHE A 85 -2.82 -20.36 -8.52
CA PHE A 85 -2.77 -19.50 -9.70
C PHE A 85 -1.36 -18.95 -9.98
N LEU A 86 -0.34 -19.62 -9.51
CA LEU A 86 1.05 -19.22 -9.68
C LEU A 86 1.45 -18.90 -11.13
N PRO A 87 0.97 -19.62 -12.17
CA PRO A 87 1.23 -19.24 -13.55
C PRO A 87 0.73 -17.84 -13.92
N ALA A 88 -0.37 -17.37 -13.33
CA ALA A 88 -0.89 -16.02 -13.58
C ALA A 88 -0.01 -14.95 -12.91
N LEU A 89 0.53 -15.19 -11.73
CA LEU A 89 1.45 -14.26 -11.06
C LEU A 89 2.70 -13.96 -11.91
N LYS A 90 3.13 -14.91 -12.73
CA LYS A 90 4.29 -14.73 -13.60
C LYS A 90 4.11 -13.61 -14.64
N PHE A 91 2.90 -13.28 -15.02
CA PHE A 91 2.68 -12.22 -16.02
C PHE A 91 3.10 -10.83 -15.52
N GLY A 92 3.08 -10.62 -14.21
CA GLY A 92 3.53 -9.37 -13.60
C GLY A 92 4.84 -9.47 -12.81
N HIS A 93 5.26 -10.67 -12.38
CA HIS A 93 6.34 -10.81 -11.42
C HIS A 93 7.37 -11.86 -11.81
N LYS A 94 8.60 -11.66 -11.37
CA LYS A 94 9.63 -12.70 -11.41
C LYS A 94 9.45 -13.63 -10.21
N ILE A 95 9.46 -14.95 -10.49
CA ILE A 95 9.27 -15.98 -9.47
C ILE A 95 10.59 -16.69 -9.23
N TYR A 96 10.91 -16.92 -7.96
CA TYR A 96 12.12 -17.58 -7.50
C TYR A 96 11.80 -18.80 -6.64
N ASP A 97 12.71 -19.77 -6.61
CA ASP A 97 12.67 -20.86 -5.63
C ASP A 97 13.27 -20.42 -4.28
N SER A 98 13.18 -21.27 -3.27
CA SER A 98 13.72 -21.01 -1.93
C SER A 98 15.25 -20.85 -1.90
N ALA A 99 15.95 -21.28 -2.95
CA ALA A 99 17.39 -21.07 -3.12
C ALA A 99 17.72 -19.79 -3.90
N GLY A 100 16.72 -18.96 -4.21
CA GLY A 100 16.88 -17.70 -4.93
C GLY A 100 17.12 -17.85 -6.44
N ARG A 101 16.84 -19.02 -7.03
CA ARG A 101 17.00 -19.26 -8.47
C ARG A 101 15.71 -18.96 -9.20
N PRO A 102 15.75 -18.29 -10.36
CA PRO A 102 14.55 -18.00 -11.15
C PRO A 102 13.80 -19.28 -11.52
N VAL A 103 12.48 -19.23 -11.37
CA VAL A 103 11.57 -20.31 -11.74
C VAL A 103 10.76 -19.88 -12.96
N SER A 104 10.72 -20.70 -14.01
CA SER A 104 10.01 -20.37 -15.24
C SER A 104 9.37 -21.59 -15.89
N GLY A 105 8.43 -21.34 -16.82
CA GLY A 105 7.82 -22.36 -17.67
C GLY A 105 7.17 -23.48 -16.87
N TRP A 106 7.48 -24.73 -17.24
CA TRP A 106 6.89 -25.92 -16.66
C TRP A 106 7.09 -26.07 -15.15
N LYS A 107 8.18 -25.53 -14.60
CA LYS A 107 8.43 -25.60 -13.15
C LYS A 107 7.37 -24.85 -12.34
N ILE A 108 6.88 -23.70 -12.83
CA ILE A 108 5.80 -22.93 -12.20
C ILE A 108 4.51 -23.75 -12.15
N PHE A 109 4.12 -24.33 -13.28
CA PHE A 109 2.94 -25.19 -13.35
C PHE A 109 3.05 -26.39 -12.40
N ARG A 110 4.23 -27.02 -12.36
CA ARG A 110 4.50 -28.13 -11.43
C ARG A 110 4.35 -27.74 -9.95
N LEU A 111 4.75 -26.52 -9.55
CA LEU A 111 4.55 -26.03 -8.19
C LEU A 111 3.07 -25.86 -7.86
N SER A 112 2.29 -25.25 -8.77
CA SER A 112 0.83 -25.15 -8.62
C SER A 112 0.15 -26.52 -8.51
N LEU A 113 0.54 -27.46 -9.36
CA LEU A 113 0.02 -28.82 -9.32
C LEU A 113 0.40 -29.55 -8.04
N LYS A 114 1.64 -29.43 -7.58
CA LYS A 114 2.06 -29.97 -6.27
C LYS A 114 1.23 -29.40 -5.12
N HIS A 115 0.95 -28.09 -5.17
CA HIS A 115 0.10 -27.46 -4.18
C HIS A 115 -1.33 -28.01 -4.23
N ALA A 116 -1.95 -28.07 -5.43
CA ALA A 116 -3.29 -28.62 -5.61
C ALA A 116 -3.41 -30.08 -5.09
N LEU A 117 -2.35 -30.86 -5.26
CA LEU A 117 -2.26 -32.24 -4.75
C LEU A 117 -1.79 -32.33 -3.28
N ARG A 118 -1.68 -31.21 -2.58
CA ARG A 118 -1.20 -31.12 -1.17
C ARG A 118 0.20 -31.75 -0.96
N ARG A 119 1.06 -31.70 -1.98
CA ARG A 119 2.41 -32.26 -1.98
C ARG A 119 3.51 -31.18 -1.93
N LEU A 120 3.13 -29.89 -1.90
CA LEU A 120 4.09 -28.79 -1.81
C LEU A 120 4.52 -28.60 -0.37
N SER A 121 5.80 -28.80 -0.08
CA SER A 121 6.37 -28.52 1.23
C SER A 121 6.60 -27.02 1.44
N ALA A 122 6.70 -26.56 2.69
CA ALA A 122 7.03 -25.17 3.02
C ALA A 122 8.38 -24.73 2.41
N ALA A 123 9.36 -25.62 2.37
CA ALA A 123 10.69 -25.36 1.78
C ALA A 123 10.66 -25.21 0.25
N GLU A 124 9.62 -25.68 -0.43
CA GLU A 124 9.45 -25.56 -1.88
C GLU A 124 8.62 -24.36 -2.31
N ARG A 125 8.08 -23.58 -1.34
CA ARG A 125 7.26 -22.41 -1.67
C ARG A 125 8.07 -21.40 -2.48
N PRO A 126 7.48 -20.87 -3.55
CA PRO A 126 8.14 -19.87 -4.37
C PRO A 126 8.12 -18.49 -3.71
N TRP A 127 8.97 -17.62 -4.22
CA TRP A 127 9.07 -16.22 -3.83
C TRP A 127 8.78 -15.34 -5.03
N VAL A 128 8.11 -14.22 -4.80
CA VAL A 128 7.87 -13.16 -5.79
C VAL A 128 8.85 -12.05 -5.54
N GLU A 129 9.50 -11.57 -6.61
CA GLU A 129 10.37 -10.40 -6.54
C GLU A 129 9.54 -9.13 -6.73
N SER A 130 9.80 -8.16 -5.92
CA SER A 130 9.25 -6.81 -5.98
C SER A 130 10.29 -5.79 -5.51
N GLU A 131 9.94 -4.52 -5.39
CA GLU A 131 10.87 -3.48 -4.95
C GLU A 131 10.24 -2.46 -4.01
N VAL A 132 11.06 -1.89 -3.15
CA VAL A 132 10.75 -0.72 -2.35
C VAL A 132 11.65 0.41 -2.80
N SER A 133 11.10 1.60 -3.01
CA SER A 133 11.85 2.75 -3.49
C SER A 133 11.82 3.92 -2.51
N LEU A 134 12.89 4.70 -2.53
CA LEU A 134 13.04 5.89 -1.71
C LEU A 134 13.48 7.05 -2.62
N ILE A 135 12.68 8.10 -2.67
CA ILE A 135 12.94 9.29 -3.48
C ILE A 135 13.08 10.50 -2.55
N ASP A 136 14.19 11.20 -2.65
CA ASP A 136 14.43 12.46 -1.97
C ASP A 136 14.26 13.62 -2.95
N ILE A 137 13.47 14.62 -2.58
CA ILE A 137 13.28 15.87 -3.32
C ILE A 137 13.46 17.01 -2.32
N GLY A 138 14.67 17.57 -2.21
CA GLY A 138 15.00 18.55 -1.20
C GLY A 138 14.65 18.10 0.21
N PRO A 139 13.73 18.78 0.92
CA PRO A 139 13.30 18.42 2.28
C PRO A 139 12.31 17.24 2.33
N ALA A 140 11.78 16.81 1.18
CA ALA A 140 10.80 15.74 1.10
C ALA A 140 11.47 14.38 0.86
N ARG A 141 10.90 13.34 1.47
CA ARG A 141 11.22 11.94 1.23
C ARG A 141 9.95 11.15 0.98
N LEU A 142 9.92 10.48 -0.17
CA LEU A 142 8.85 9.59 -0.57
C LEU A 142 9.35 8.14 -0.42
N LEU A 143 8.57 7.32 0.28
CA LEU A 143 8.76 5.88 0.37
C LEU A 143 7.71 5.20 -0.52
N GLY A 144 8.14 4.58 -1.60
CA GLY A 144 7.30 3.80 -2.49
C GLY A 144 7.16 2.37 -2.01
N ILE A 145 5.93 1.92 -1.83
CA ILE A 145 5.56 0.58 -1.36
C ILE A 145 4.79 -0.15 -2.46
N PRO A 146 5.16 -1.40 -2.79
CA PRO A 146 4.59 -2.12 -3.93
C PRO A 146 3.26 -2.81 -3.61
N GLY A 147 2.31 -2.10 -3.02
CA GLY A 147 0.99 -2.65 -2.70
C GLY A 147 0.10 -1.70 -1.93
N GLU A 148 -1.10 -2.15 -1.62
CA GLU A 148 -2.09 -1.42 -0.83
C GLU A 148 -1.77 -1.52 0.66
N ILE A 149 -0.91 -0.62 1.14
CA ILE A 149 -0.49 -0.62 2.54
C ILE A 149 -1.55 -0.01 3.45
N PHE A 150 -1.82 -0.66 4.57
CA PHE A 150 -2.73 -0.16 5.60
C PHE A 150 -2.13 1.08 6.31
N PRO A 151 -2.94 2.13 6.56
CA PRO A 151 -2.49 3.34 7.25
C PRO A 151 -1.83 3.06 8.61
N GLU A 152 -2.28 2.05 9.31
CA GLU A 152 -1.78 1.64 10.64
C GLU A 152 -0.32 1.20 10.62
N LEU A 153 0.16 0.63 9.51
CA LEU A 153 1.57 0.30 9.33
C LEU A 153 2.43 1.55 9.10
N VAL A 154 1.81 2.61 8.58
CA VAL A 154 2.49 3.86 8.22
C VAL A 154 2.56 4.85 9.36
N ILE A 155 1.46 5.03 10.09
CA ILE A 155 1.31 6.07 11.13
C ILE A 155 0.83 5.54 12.48
N GLY A 156 0.49 4.27 12.62
CA GLY A 156 -0.25 3.75 13.77
C GLY A 156 -1.70 4.21 13.74
N GLY A 157 -2.18 4.81 14.80
CA GLY A 157 -3.50 5.45 14.79
C GLY A 157 -4.41 5.04 15.95
N TYR A 158 -4.20 3.87 16.53
CA TYR A 158 -5.01 3.37 17.64
C TYR A 158 -4.64 3.95 19.02
N ASP A 159 -3.61 4.76 19.08
CA ASP A 159 -3.09 5.38 20.30
C ASP A 159 -3.69 6.77 20.58
N GLY A 160 -4.67 7.19 19.78
CA GLY A 160 -5.34 8.49 19.92
C GLY A 160 -4.56 9.69 19.39
N ARG A 161 -3.40 9.51 18.77
CA ARG A 161 -2.61 10.59 18.15
C ARG A 161 -3.34 11.27 16.99
N PHE A 162 -4.24 10.58 16.34
CA PHE A 162 -5.01 11.10 15.22
C PHE A 162 -6.49 11.21 15.58
N ARG A 163 -7.11 12.32 15.20
CA ARG A 163 -8.55 12.52 15.35
C ARG A 163 -9.25 11.96 14.12
N ALA A 164 -10.16 11.02 14.33
CA ALA A 164 -11.08 10.54 13.32
C ALA A 164 -12.48 11.13 13.58
N GLY A 165 -13.25 11.37 12.54
CA GLY A 165 -14.63 11.84 12.62
C GLY A 165 -15.62 10.76 13.13
N HIS A 166 -15.16 9.51 13.17
CA HIS A 166 -15.90 8.34 13.62
C HIS A 166 -14.95 7.36 14.35
N PRO A 167 -15.46 6.35 15.05
CA PRO A 167 -14.62 5.32 15.65
C PRO A 167 -13.73 4.64 14.61
N LEU A 168 -12.42 4.51 14.90
CA LEU A 168 -11.45 3.83 14.00
C LEU A 168 -11.78 2.35 13.84
N ILE A 169 -12.45 1.76 14.83
CA ILE A 169 -12.95 0.38 14.77
C ILE A 169 -14.46 0.46 14.81
N ASN A 170 -15.11 -0.09 13.79
CA ASN A 170 -16.56 -0.26 13.82
C ASN A 170 -16.91 -1.22 14.96
N PRO A 171 -17.73 -0.81 15.95
CA PRO A 171 -18.16 -1.68 17.03
C PRO A 171 -18.89 -2.95 16.57
N GLU A 172 -19.53 -2.90 15.39
CA GLU A 172 -20.26 -4.02 14.78
C GLU A 172 -19.37 -4.89 13.88
N ASN A 173 -18.07 -4.61 13.80
CA ASN A 173 -17.16 -5.40 12.98
C ASN A 173 -17.10 -6.85 13.51
N PRO A 174 -17.53 -7.86 12.74
CA PRO A 174 -17.53 -9.26 13.18
C PRO A 174 -16.10 -9.80 13.34
N ASN A 175 -15.11 -9.08 12.87
CA ASN A 175 -13.71 -9.46 12.87
C ASN A 175 -12.80 -8.27 13.24
N PRO A 176 -12.93 -7.74 14.47
CA PRO A 176 -12.13 -6.59 14.88
C PRO A 176 -10.64 -6.93 14.99
N PRO A 177 -9.74 -5.96 14.79
CA PRO A 177 -8.32 -6.14 15.02
C PRO A 177 -8.00 -6.45 16.49
N ASP A 178 -7.00 -7.29 16.74
CA ASP A 178 -6.49 -7.54 18.08
C ASP A 178 -5.47 -6.46 18.49
N LEU A 179 -5.96 -5.35 19.00
CA LEU A 179 -5.14 -4.20 19.37
C LEU A 179 -4.11 -4.50 20.46
N LYS A 180 -4.26 -5.59 21.23
CA LYS A 180 -3.24 -6.01 22.21
C LYS A 180 -1.95 -6.45 21.53
N ARG A 181 -2.05 -6.90 20.27
CA ARG A 181 -0.92 -7.30 19.43
C ARG A 181 -0.39 -6.17 18.56
N ALA A 182 -1.06 -5.03 18.53
CA ALA A 182 -0.64 -3.89 17.73
C ALA A 182 0.72 -3.35 18.21
N PRO A 183 1.71 -3.15 17.32
CA PRO A 183 3.01 -2.61 17.70
C PRO A 183 2.87 -1.15 18.12
N LYS A 184 3.69 -0.74 19.09
CA LYS A 184 3.72 0.65 19.58
C LYS A 184 4.58 1.59 18.73
N GLY A 185 5.04 1.14 17.58
CA GLY A 185 5.98 1.84 16.72
C GLY A 185 7.44 1.39 16.94
N PRO A 186 8.44 1.96 16.24
CA PRO A 186 8.24 3.02 15.25
C PRO A 186 7.46 2.55 14.02
N TYR A 187 6.63 3.42 13.47
CA TYR A 187 5.92 3.17 12.22
C TYR A 187 6.75 3.63 11.01
N LEU A 188 6.37 3.22 9.80
CA LEU A 188 7.17 3.53 8.60
C LEU A 188 7.46 5.03 8.46
N LYS A 189 6.49 5.88 8.72
CA LYS A 189 6.67 7.33 8.64
C LYS A 189 7.63 7.88 9.68
N ASP A 190 7.76 7.24 10.85
CA ASP A 190 8.71 7.63 11.89
C ASP A 190 10.16 7.35 11.48
N LEU A 191 10.36 6.32 10.64
CA LEU A 191 11.68 5.91 10.16
C LEU A 191 12.22 6.82 9.04
N LEU A 192 11.38 7.65 8.44
CA LEU A 192 11.78 8.57 7.37
C LEU A 192 12.43 9.83 7.97
N ALA A 193 13.76 9.91 7.94
CA ALA A 193 14.53 11.01 8.50
C ALA A 193 14.52 12.27 7.62
N ARG A 194 13.36 12.90 7.39
CA ARG A 194 13.19 14.15 6.63
C ARG A 194 12.03 14.98 7.19
N PRO A 195 12.02 16.31 6.97
CA PRO A 195 10.90 17.16 7.42
C PRO A 195 9.56 16.79 6.77
N LEU A 196 9.55 16.58 5.46
CA LEU A 196 8.36 16.17 4.71
C LEU A 196 8.46 14.67 4.38
N LYS A 197 7.52 13.91 4.92
CA LYS A 197 7.52 12.43 4.86
C LYS A 197 6.26 11.94 4.18
N LEU A 198 6.42 11.28 3.05
CA LEU A 198 5.33 10.76 2.23
C LEU A 198 5.51 9.25 2.08
N VAL A 199 4.42 8.51 2.15
CA VAL A 199 4.37 7.08 1.80
C VAL A 199 3.40 6.94 0.64
N VAL A 200 3.87 6.31 -0.42
CA VAL A 200 3.14 6.10 -1.67
C VAL A 200 2.87 4.61 -1.79
N GLY A 201 1.60 4.23 -1.74
CA GLY A 201 1.18 2.87 -2.04
C GLY A 201 1.08 2.62 -3.54
N LEU A 202 1.03 1.36 -3.95
CA LEU A 202 0.97 0.94 -5.35
C LEU A 202 2.13 1.50 -6.19
N ALA A 203 3.28 1.67 -5.56
CA ALA A 203 4.44 2.25 -6.22
C ALA A 203 5.27 1.13 -6.86
N ASN A 204 5.48 1.25 -8.18
CA ASN A 204 6.28 0.37 -9.05
C ASN A 204 5.73 -1.05 -9.23
N ASP A 205 4.87 -1.52 -8.34
CA ASP A 205 4.32 -2.88 -8.37
C ASP A 205 3.02 -2.98 -7.56
N GLU A 206 2.31 -4.11 -7.71
CA GLU A 206 1.08 -4.43 -6.99
C GLU A 206 1.13 -5.87 -6.47
N VAL A 207 1.57 -6.04 -5.23
CA VAL A 207 1.62 -7.36 -4.56
C VAL A 207 0.37 -7.66 -3.72
N GLY A 208 -0.63 -6.78 -3.77
CA GLY A 208 -1.87 -6.88 -3.01
C GLY A 208 -1.83 -6.10 -1.70
N TYR A 209 -2.75 -6.43 -0.80
CA TYR A 209 -2.87 -5.76 0.49
C TYR A 209 -1.73 -6.10 1.43
N LEU A 210 -1.13 -5.06 2.02
CA LEU A 210 -0.16 -5.17 3.11
C LEU A 210 -0.89 -4.92 4.43
N VAL A 211 -1.40 -6.00 5.01
CA VAL A 211 -2.28 -5.99 6.18
C VAL A 211 -1.48 -6.17 7.47
N PRO A 212 -1.77 -5.41 8.53
CA PRO A 212 -1.19 -5.68 9.84
C PRO A 212 -1.53 -7.10 10.35
N GLU A 213 -0.56 -7.81 10.90
CA GLU A 213 -0.77 -9.18 11.39
C GLU A 213 -1.88 -9.27 12.45
N TYR A 214 -2.01 -8.24 13.28
CA TYR A 214 -3.02 -8.17 14.33
C TYR A 214 -4.45 -7.86 13.82
N ASP A 215 -4.58 -7.48 12.54
CA ASP A 215 -5.85 -7.20 11.85
C ASP A 215 -6.16 -8.23 10.77
N PHE A 216 -5.39 -9.31 10.69
CA PHE A 216 -5.56 -10.32 9.67
C PHE A 216 -6.15 -11.61 10.25
N LYS A 217 -7.39 -11.92 9.86
CA LYS A 217 -8.02 -13.21 10.12
C LYS A 217 -8.60 -13.78 8.82
N VAL A 218 -8.24 -15.00 8.50
CA VAL A 218 -8.88 -15.74 7.41
C VAL A 218 -10.18 -16.36 7.96
N GLN A 219 -11.32 -15.93 7.42
CA GLN A 219 -12.59 -16.55 7.79
C GLN A 219 -12.63 -18.01 7.33
N PRO A 220 -13.19 -18.95 8.13
CA PRO A 220 -13.24 -20.36 7.77
C PRO A 220 -13.94 -20.65 6.44
N THR A 221 -14.94 -19.85 6.07
CA THR A 221 -15.67 -19.97 4.79
C THR A 221 -14.84 -19.57 3.57
N LEU A 222 -13.74 -18.84 3.77
CA LEU A 222 -12.80 -18.47 2.72
C LEU A 222 -11.52 -19.30 2.75
N SER A 223 -11.30 -20.04 3.84
CA SER A 223 -10.28 -21.05 3.87
C SER A 223 -10.75 -22.21 3.00
N MET A 224 -10.13 -22.36 1.83
CA MET A 224 -10.14 -23.66 1.16
C MET A 224 -9.26 -24.58 2.03
N THR A 225 -9.78 -24.89 3.21
CA THR A 225 -9.23 -25.92 4.08
C THR A 225 -9.78 -27.27 3.64
N PRO A 226 -9.06 -28.21 3.90
CA PRO A 226 -8.00 -28.42 4.86
C PRO A 226 -6.65 -28.41 4.28
#